data_890abf70e9e7904bc030c671fb0b9188
#
_entry.id   890abf70e9e7904bc030c671fb0b9188
#
_cell.length_a   1.000
_cell.length_b   1.000
_cell.length_c   1.000
_cell.angle_alpha   90.00
_cell.angle_beta   90.00
_cell.angle_gamma   90.00
#
_symmetry.space_group_name_H-M   'P 1'
#
loop_
_entity.id
_entity.type
_entity.pdbx_description
1 polymer ?
#
loop_
_entity_poly.entity_id
_entity_poly.type
_entity_poly.pdbx_seq_one_letter_code
_entity_poly.pdbx_strand_id
1 'polypeptide(L)'
;MALWRSTVIVSAMTMLSRVLGLVRDIVLLNVFGAGKDFDTFVVAFRIPNFFRRLFAEGAFSQAFIPVLTEYKTSRTHTEVQILISRVFGCLATVMTTLTMVAIIAAPLIMYIYAPGFHSDPEKFALATDMFRLTISYLLFMSLTAFASSILNSYGSFSTPAFAPVLLNAAMIAGALWLTPYMAEPIMALGWAVIIAGILQLAIQIPELWRKNLLIPPKIDFKHEGVDRIMKLMLPALFGVSVTQINLLLNTIWASFMQDGSVSWLYSAERMTELPLGLIGVAIGTVILPSLSARHTEQNPEKFRGMMDWAAKVIVMAGLPASVALFMLSTPIIQALFERGQFSFEDTQMTALALQCMSGGVIAFMLIKVFAPGFYAKQDTRTPVRVGLMAVAANAILNVIFIGFFKLIDWEAEHMALALASTGSAMVNAGLLYYYLHKRDIFRFGSHWKKIFLQFMFANVVMIAALAYALSWYNADVSQWMRVLEVLILCVVGVVAYVAALLVAGFRPRHLKP
;
A
#
# COMPACT_ATOMS: atom_id res chain seq x y z
N MET A 1 18.56 -16.74 -19.46
CA MET A 1 17.25 -17.43 -19.45
C MET A 1 16.66 -17.58 -18.04
N ALA A 2 17.42 -18.01 -17.02
CA ALA A 2 16.90 -18.22 -15.66
C ALA A 2 16.34 -16.93 -15.00
N LEU A 3 17.04 -15.81 -15.07
CA LEU A 3 16.59 -14.52 -14.51
C LEU A 3 15.29 -14.02 -15.15
N TRP A 4 15.17 -14.11 -16.47
CA TRP A 4 13.94 -13.73 -17.18
C TRP A 4 12.74 -14.56 -16.74
N ARG A 5 12.92 -15.87 -16.62
CA ARG A 5 11.88 -16.80 -16.16
C ARG A 5 11.43 -16.50 -14.73
N SER A 6 12.38 -16.20 -13.84
CA SER A 6 12.09 -15.80 -12.46
C SER A 6 11.33 -14.46 -12.40
N THR A 7 11.72 -13.47 -13.20
CA THR A 7 11.04 -12.18 -13.28
C THR A 7 9.59 -12.33 -13.74
N VAL A 8 9.34 -13.14 -14.77
CA VAL A 8 7.98 -13.42 -15.27
C VAL A 8 7.12 -14.10 -14.19
N ILE A 9 7.66 -15.09 -13.48
CA ILE A 9 6.95 -15.80 -12.40
C ILE A 9 6.60 -14.82 -11.27
N VAL A 10 7.56 -14.04 -10.80
CA VAL A 10 7.33 -13.05 -9.73
C VAL A 10 6.28 -12.01 -10.15
N SER A 11 6.36 -11.50 -11.39
CA SER A 11 5.38 -10.56 -11.91
C SER A 11 3.97 -11.16 -11.99
N ALA A 12 3.86 -12.41 -12.48
CA ALA A 12 2.58 -13.11 -12.55
C ALA A 12 1.98 -13.37 -11.16
N MET A 13 2.79 -13.81 -10.18
CA MET A 13 2.33 -14.02 -8.81
C MET A 13 1.93 -12.70 -8.13
N THR A 14 2.66 -11.63 -8.38
CA THR A 14 2.31 -10.29 -7.88
C THR A 14 0.99 -9.81 -8.46
N MET A 15 0.77 -10.00 -9.76
CA MET A 15 -0.50 -9.63 -10.40
C MET A 15 -1.65 -10.49 -9.84
N LEU A 16 -1.46 -11.80 -9.73
CA LEU A 16 -2.44 -12.71 -9.11
C LEU A 16 -2.81 -12.27 -7.69
N SER A 17 -1.80 -11.94 -6.87
CA SER A 17 -2.03 -11.46 -5.50
C SER A 17 -2.82 -10.14 -5.46
N ARG A 18 -2.58 -9.21 -6.41
CA ARG A 18 -3.33 -7.94 -6.50
C ARG A 18 -4.78 -8.16 -6.89
N VAL A 19 -5.02 -9.02 -7.90
CA VAL A 19 -6.38 -9.38 -8.33
C VAL A 19 -7.12 -10.07 -7.19
N LEU A 20 -6.50 -11.08 -6.55
CA LEU A 20 -7.10 -11.74 -5.39
C LEU A 20 -7.31 -10.81 -4.21
N GLY A 21 -6.45 -9.81 -4.03
CA GLY A 21 -6.64 -8.77 -3.02
C GLY A 21 -7.92 -7.95 -3.25
N LEU A 22 -8.19 -7.56 -4.50
CA LEU A 22 -9.44 -6.90 -4.86
C LEU A 22 -10.65 -7.82 -4.67
N VAL A 23 -10.57 -9.07 -5.15
CA VAL A 23 -11.64 -10.06 -4.96
C VAL A 23 -11.91 -10.29 -3.48
N ARG A 24 -10.87 -10.39 -2.65
CA ARG A 24 -11.00 -10.48 -1.19
C ARG A 24 -11.81 -9.30 -0.64
N ASP A 25 -11.41 -8.07 -0.95
CA ASP A 25 -12.08 -6.87 -0.42
C ASP A 25 -13.55 -6.82 -0.86
N ILE A 26 -13.85 -7.22 -2.10
CA ILE A 26 -15.23 -7.37 -2.60
C ILE A 26 -16.02 -8.41 -1.78
N VAL A 27 -15.43 -9.58 -1.53
CA VAL A 27 -16.09 -10.65 -0.76
C VAL A 27 -16.29 -10.21 0.70
N LEU A 28 -15.30 -9.61 1.34
CA LEU A 28 -15.40 -9.16 2.73
C LEU A 28 -16.49 -8.12 2.91
N LEU A 29 -16.55 -7.11 2.04
CA LEU A 29 -17.57 -6.07 2.11
C LEU A 29 -18.97 -6.60 1.75
N ASN A 30 -19.06 -7.60 0.87
CA ASN A 30 -20.32 -8.26 0.58
C ASN A 30 -20.87 -9.04 1.79
N VAL A 31 -19.98 -9.71 2.55
CA VAL A 31 -20.39 -10.56 3.69
C VAL A 31 -20.64 -9.73 4.94
N PHE A 32 -19.81 -8.73 5.22
CA PHE A 32 -19.82 -7.99 6.50
C PHE A 32 -20.36 -6.56 6.37
N GLY A 33 -20.45 -6.00 5.14
CA GLY A 33 -20.81 -4.60 4.93
C GLY A 33 -19.74 -3.63 5.38
N ALA A 34 -20.07 -2.34 5.39
CA ALA A 34 -19.27 -1.29 5.99
C ALA A 34 -19.97 -0.79 7.26
N GLY A 35 -19.52 -1.23 8.43
CA GLY A 35 -20.14 -0.89 9.70
C GLY A 35 -19.28 -1.26 10.89
N LYS A 36 -19.89 -1.28 12.08
CA LYS A 36 -19.23 -1.52 13.36
C LYS A 36 -18.26 -2.70 13.32
N ASP A 37 -18.69 -3.85 12.80
CA ASP A 37 -17.92 -5.09 12.81
C ASP A 37 -16.71 -5.01 11.88
N PHE A 38 -16.91 -4.56 10.64
CA PHE A 38 -15.82 -4.45 9.69
C PHE A 38 -14.82 -3.34 10.07
N ASP A 39 -15.29 -2.25 10.67
CA ASP A 39 -14.42 -1.22 11.27
C ASP A 39 -13.48 -1.82 12.32
N THR A 40 -13.99 -2.69 13.21
CA THR A 40 -13.17 -3.33 14.24
C THR A 40 -12.08 -4.21 13.63
N PHE A 41 -12.41 -4.96 12.58
CA PHE A 41 -11.44 -5.77 11.85
C PHE A 41 -10.37 -4.89 11.18
N VAL A 42 -10.78 -3.85 10.45
CA VAL A 42 -9.84 -2.96 9.74
C VAL A 42 -8.88 -2.29 10.72
N VAL A 43 -9.38 -1.77 11.85
CA VAL A 43 -8.56 -1.15 12.89
C VAL A 43 -7.59 -2.16 13.48
N ALA A 44 -8.08 -3.32 13.91
CA ALA A 44 -7.26 -4.34 14.53
C ALA A 44 -6.18 -4.89 13.59
N PHE A 45 -6.49 -5.05 12.30
CA PHE A 45 -5.57 -5.60 11.31
C PHE A 45 -4.56 -4.57 10.75
N ARG A 46 -4.83 -3.26 10.87
CA ARG A 46 -3.89 -2.22 10.40
C ARG A 46 -2.54 -2.29 11.10
N ILE A 47 -2.50 -2.58 12.40
CA ILE A 47 -1.24 -2.69 13.16
C ILE A 47 -0.39 -3.89 12.70
N PRO A 48 -0.88 -5.14 12.65
CA PRO A 48 -0.14 -6.25 12.08
C PRO A 48 0.31 -5.99 10.63
N ASN A 49 -0.55 -5.38 9.82
CA ASN A 49 -0.23 -5.05 8.43
C ASN A 49 0.86 -3.96 8.30
N PHE A 50 0.89 -2.99 9.23
CA PHE A 50 1.99 -2.03 9.36
C PHE A 50 3.32 -2.75 9.62
N PHE A 51 3.35 -3.65 10.58
CA PHE A 51 4.55 -4.45 10.88
C PHE A 51 4.93 -5.37 9.71
N ARG A 52 3.95 -5.92 8.97
CA ARG A 52 4.21 -6.69 7.76
C ARG A 52 4.98 -5.87 6.72
N ARG A 53 4.55 -4.64 6.45
CA ARG A 53 5.25 -3.74 5.52
C ARG A 53 6.65 -3.38 6.03
N LEU A 54 6.79 -3.21 7.33
CA LEU A 54 8.04 -2.84 7.97
C LEU A 54 9.08 -3.98 7.89
N PHE A 55 8.68 -5.21 8.21
CA PHE A 55 9.56 -6.38 8.26
C PHE A 55 9.71 -7.07 6.91
N ALA A 56 8.61 -7.45 6.27
CA ALA A 56 8.65 -8.27 5.05
C ALA A 56 9.10 -7.49 3.80
N GLU A 57 8.65 -6.26 3.66
CA GLU A 57 8.91 -5.44 2.48
C GLU A 57 10.05 -4.42 2.69
N GLY A 58 10.49 -4.22 3.93
CA GLY A 58 11.36 -3.11 4.30
C GLY A 58 12.64 -3.51 5.03
N ALA A 59 12.74 -3.08 6.28
CA ALA A 59 13.99 -3.00 7.02
C ALA A 59 14.71 -4.34 7.24
N PHE A 60 13.97 -5.42 7.54
CA PHE A 60 14.59 -6.72 7.79
C PHE A 60 15.28 -7.28 6.55
N SER A 61 14.58 -7.36 5.43
CA SER A 61 15.14 -7.89 4.18
C SER A 61 16.32 -7.07 3.69
N GLN A 62 16.27 -5.73 3.84
CA GLN A 62 17.36 -4.83 3.46
C GLN A 62 18.62 -5.03 4.33
N ALA A 63 18.44 -5.38 5.59
CA ALA A 63 19.56 -5.64 6.50
C ALA A 63 20.10 -7.08 6.37
N PHE A 64 19.20 -8.06 6.24
CA PHE A 64 19.55 -9.48 6.28
C PHE A 64 20.17 -9.99 4.97
N ILE A 65 19.61 -9.63 3.82
CA ILE A 65 20.04 -10.16 2.51
C ILE A 65 21.52 -9.85 2.20
N PRO A 66 22.04 -8.62 2.40
CA PRO A 66 23.46 -8.35 2.17
C PRO A 66 24.38 -9.18 3.04
N VAL A 67 24.07 -9.32 4.35
CA VAL A 67 24.87 -10.10 5.28
C VAL A 67 24.84 -11.59 4.92
N LEU A 68 23.67 -12.13 4.59
CA LEU A 68 23.53 -13.53 4.15
C LEU A 68 24.28 -13.78 2.83
N THR A 69 24.22 -12.84 1.91
CA THR A 69 24.92 -12.96 0.61
C THR A 69 26.44 -12.95 0.81
N GLU A 70 26.96 -12.09 1.68
CA GLU A 70 28.38 -12.07 2.02
C GLU A 70 28.82 -13.39 2.64
N TYR A 71 28.07 -13.93 3.62
CA TYR A 71 28.38 -15.23 4.22
C TYR A 71 28.35 -16.35 3.17
N LYS A 72 27.38 -16.33 2.26
CA LYS A 72 27.25 -17.31 1.18
C LYS A 72 28.45 -17.28 0.21
N THR A 73 29.02 -16.10 -0.04
CA THR A 73 30.10 -15.94 -1.02
C THR A 73 31.50 -16.09 -0.42
N SER A 74 31.68 -15.76 0.85
CA SER A 74 32.98 -15.68 1.49
C SER A 74 33.23 -16.73 2.57
N ARG A 75 32.19 -17.47 3.01
CA ARG A 75 32.28 -18.43 4.12
C ARG A 75 31.77 -19.81 3.73
N THR A 76 31.98 -20.79 4.60
CA THR A 76 31.53 -22.16 4.40
C THR A 76 30.02 -22.29 4.55
N HIS A 77 29.44 -23.33 3.95
CA HIS A 77 28.01 -23.62 4.07
C HIS A 77 27.58 -23.82 5.53
N THR A 78 28.43 -24.41 6.35
CA THR A 78 28.19 -24.59 7.80
C THR A 78 28.08 -23.24 8.52
N GLU A 79 28.94 -22.27 8.21
CA GLU A 79 28.85 -20.93 8.80
C GLU A 79 27.60 -20.18 8.38
N VAL A 80 27.15 -20.36 7.11
CA VAL A 80 25.85 -19.86 6.67
C VAL A 80 24.70 -20.48 7.47
N GLN A 81 24.73 -21.79 7.70
CA GLN A 81 23.77 -22.49 8.54
C GLN A 81 23.77 -21.99 9.99
N ILE A 82 24.94 -21.72 10.56
CA ILE A 82 25.07 -21.12 11.90
C ILE A 82 24.44 -19.73 11.91
N LEU A 83 24.71 -18.87 10.94
CA LEU A 83 24.09 -17.55 10.84
C LEU A 83 22.56 -17.66 10.80
N ILE A 84 22.04 -18.51 9.90
CA ILE A 84 20.58 -18.75 9.76
C ILE A 84 19.98 -19.20 11.09
N SER A 85 20.60 -20.17 11.78
CA SER A 85 20.16 -20.67 13.09
C SER A 85 20.10 -19.56 14.16
N ARG A 86 21.14 -18.70 14.22
CA ARG A 86 21.21 -17.62 15.21
C ARG A 86 20.20 -16.51 14.90
N VAL A 87 20.09 -16.10 13.64
CA VAL A 87 19.10 -15.10 13.23
C VAL A 87 17.68 -15.60 13.46
N PHE A 88 17.40 -16.86 13.10
CA PHE A 88 16.10 -17.48 13.36
C PHE A 88 15.76 -17.47 14.85
N GLY A 89 16.68 -17.95 15.73
CA GLY A 89 16.46 -18.00 17.16
C GLY A 89 16.21 -16.62 17.77
N CYS A 90 17.03 -15.62 17.41
CA CYS A 90 16.86 -14.25 17.88
C CYS A 90 15.57 -13.61 17.38
N LEU A 91 15.27 -13.75 16.08
CA LEU A 91 14.06 -13.21 15.47
C LEU A 91 12.81 -13.85 16.09
N ALA A 92 12.76 -15.17 16.18
CA ALA A 92 11.63 -15.89 16.76
C ALA A 92 11.39 -15.47 18.23
N THR A 93 12.46 -15.33 19.03
CA THR A 93 12.36 -14.89 20.42
C THR A 93 11.81 -13.46 20.51
N VAL A 94 12.37 -12.53 19.75
CA VAL A 94 11.92 -11.12 19.75
C VAL A 94 10.47 -11.01 19.30
N MET A 95 10.10 -11.69 18.20
CA MET A 95 8.74 -11.61 17.66
C MET A 95 7.72 -12.31 18.58
N THR A 96 8.07 -13.44 19.18
CA THR A 96 7.20 -14.11 20.16
C THR A 96 6.99 -13.22 21.39
N THR A 97 8.06 -12.66 21.95
CA THR A 97 7.97 -11.75 23.10
C THR A 97 7.11 -10.51 22.76
N LEU A 98 7.36 -9.88 21.60
CA LEU A 98 6.60 -8.72 21.15
C LEU A 98 5.11 -9.05 20.96
N THR A 99 4.82 -10.20 20.33
CA THR A 99 3.45 -10.69 20.14
C THR A 99 2.75 -10.95 21.46
N MET A 100 3.40 -11.63 22.40
CA MET A 100 2.82 -11.90 23.73
C MET A 100 2.57 -10.62 24.54
N VAL A 101 3.53 -9.70 24.53
CA VAL A 101 3.36 -8.38 25.17
C VAL A 101 2.19 -7.62 24.52
N ALA A 102 2.08 -7.64 23.19
CA ALA A 102 0.99 -6.96 22.48
C ALA A 102 -0.39 -7.61 22.77
N ILE A 103 -0.47 -8.94 22.91
CA ILE A 103 -1.70 -9.65 23.29
C ILE A 103 -2.13 -9.25 24.70
N ILE A 104 -1.20 -9.21 25.67
CA ILE A 104 -1.48 -8.81 27.04
C ILE A 104 -1.88 -7.33 27.10
N ALA A 105 -1.16 -6.48 26.37
CA ALA A 105 -1.40 -5.05 26.33
C ALA A 105 -2.52 -4.65 25.34
N ALA A 106 -3.23 -5.59 24.72
CA ALA A 106 -4.24 -5.33 23.70
C ALA A 106 -5.28 -4.26 24.10
N PRO A 107 -5.87 -4.29 25.32
CA PRO A 107 -6.82 -3.25 25.73
C PRO A 107 -6.18 -1.86 25.74
N LEU A 108 -4.94 -1.75 26.25
CA LEU A 108 -4.21 -0.48 26.29
C LEU A 108 -3.85 0.02 24.90
N ILE A 109 -3.43 -0.88 24.01
CA ILE A 109 -3.11 -0.55 22.62
C ILE A 109 -4.37 -0.06 21.90
N MET A 110 -5.49 -0.74 22.05
CA MET A 110 -6.77 -0.32 21.45
C MET A 110 -7.28 1.00 22.06
N TYR A 111 -7.10 1.21 23.36
CA TYR A 111 -7.44 2.47 24.00
C TYR A 111 -6.67 3.66 23.43
N ILE A 112 -5.39 3.48 23.09
CA ILE A 112 -4.54 4.53 22.49
C ILE A 112 -4.80 4.68 20.99
N TYR A 113 -5.03 3.56 20.28
CA TYR A 113 -5.08 3.52 18.82
C TYR A 113 -6.48 3.74 18.24
N ALA A 114 -7.51 3.36 18.95
CA ALA A 114 -8.92 3.57 18.60
C ALA A 114 -9.71 4.13 19.80
N PRO A 115 -9.31 5.31 20.33
CA PRO A 115 -9.91 5.84 21.54
C PRO A 115 -11.41 6.12 21.40
N GLY A 116 -11.89 6.44 20.19
CA GLY A 116 -13.31 6.66 19.94
C GLY A 116 -14.16 5.40 20.14
N PHE A 117 -13.60 4.20 19.99
CA PHE A 117 -14.35 2.95 20.24
C PHE A 117 -14.68 2.74 21.73
N HIS A 118 -14.01 3.44 22.63
CA HIS A 118 -14.28 3.33 24.05
C HIS A 118 -15.69 3.82 24.47
N SER A 119 -16.33 4.63 23.64
CA SER A 119 -17.73 5.06 23.85
C SER A 119 -18.74 3.94 23.68
N ASP A 120 -18.38 2.86 22.94
CA ASP A 120 -19.16 1.64 22.77
C ASP A 120 -18.39 0.44 23.35
N PRO A 121 -18.76 -0.05 24.56
CA PRO A 121 -18.03 -1.12 25.22
C PRO A 121 -17.98 -2.43 24.42
N GLU A 122 -19.03 -2.75 23.65
CA GLU A 122 -19.08 -3.95 22.81
C GLU A 122 -18.10 -3.82 21.64
N LYS A 123 -18.11 -2.67 20.95
CA LYS A 123 -17.20 -2.38 19.86
C LYS A 123 -15.73 -2.40 20.33
N PHE A 124 -15.46 -1.85 21.50
CA PHE A 124 -14.13 -1.83 22.08
C PHE A 124 -13.65 -3.24 22.45
N ALA A 125 -14.53 -4.07 23.07
CA ALA A 125 -14.22 -5.45 23.41
C ALA A 125 -13.94 -6.28 22.16
N LEU A 126 -14.81 -6.18 21.13
CA LEU A 126 -14.66 -6.87 19.87
C LEU A 126 -13.36 -6.47 19.15
N ALA A 127 -13.03 -5.17 19.12
CA ALA A 127 -11.78 -4.67 18.53
C ALA A 127 -10.54 -5.19 19.28
N THR A 128 -10.62 -5.28 20.61
CA THR A 128 -9.54 -5.80 21.46
C THR A 128 -9.30 -7.29 21.21
N ASP A 129 -10.36 -8.09 21.13
CA ASP A 129 -10.25 -9.52 20.87
C ASP A 129 -9.81 -9.79 19.42
N MET A 130 -10.32 -9.04 18.47
CA MET A 130 -9.86 -9.07 17.10
C MET A 130 -8.36 -8.73 16.99
N PHE A 131 -7.89 -7.73 17.73
CA PHE A 131 -6.47 -7.38 17.76
C PHE A 131 -5.62 -8.49 18.37
N ARG A 132 -6.06 -9.13 19.45
CA ARG A 132 -5.35 -10.29 20.04
C ARG A 132 -5.15 -11.41 19.03
N LEU A 133 -6.16 -11.70 18.21
CA LEU A 133 -6.04 -12.69 17.14
C LEU A 133 -5.09 -12.20 16.04
N THR A 134 -5.36 -11.04 15.49
CA THR A 134 -4.63 -10.55 14.32
C THR A 134 -3.17 -10.25 14.60
N ILE A 135 -2.81 -9.79 15.82
CA ILE A 135 -1.41 -9.53 16.18
C ILE A 135 -0.57 -10.81 16.24
N SER A 136 -1.19 -11.96 16.48
CA SER A 136 -0.51 -13.27 16.43
C SER A 136 0.08 -13.57 15.05
N TYR A 137 -0.48 -12.98 13.99
CA TYR A 137 0.05 -13.04 12.62
C TYR A 137 1.46 -12.43 12.51
N LEU A 138 1.83 -11.48 13.40
CA LEU A 138 3.14 -10.84 13.39
C LEU A 138 4.29 -11.83 13.47
N LEU A 139 4.18 -12.85 14.33
CA LEU A 139 5.18 -13.91 14.46
C LEU A 139 5.33 -14.68 13.15
N PHE A 140 4.24 -15.22 12.63
CA PHE A 140 4.28 -16.05 11.41
C PHE A 140 4.76 -15.27 10.20
N MET A 141 4.30 -14.03 10.05
CA MET A 141 4.68 -13.15 8.96
C MET A 141 6.17 -12.80 9.01
N SER A 142 6.73 -12.52 10.19
CA SER A 142 8.16 -12.22 10.35
C SER A 142 9.04 -13.43 10.00
N LEU A 143 8.64 -14.62 10.42
CA LEU A 143 9.31 -15.87 10.06
C LEU A 143 9.15 -16.20 8.56
N THR A 144 8.00 -15.89 7.97
CA THR A 144 7.78 -15.99 6.53
C THR A 144 8.70 -15.05 5.76
N ALA A 145 8.87 -13.81 6.20
CA ALA A 145 9.78 -12.84 5.59
C ALA A 145 11.25 -13.29 5.69
N PHE A 146 11.64 -13.86 6.82
CA PHE A 146 12.95 -14.46 7.02
C PHE A 146 13.20 -15.62 6.06
N ALA A 147 12.29 -16.59 5.99
CA ALA A 147 12.34 -17.72 5.07
C ALA A 147 12.39 -17.26 3.60
N SER A 148 11.53 -16.29 3.24
CA SER A 148 11.51 -15.68 1.89
C SER A 148 12.85 -15.03 1.53
N SER A 149 13.48 -14.34 2.46
CA SER A 149 14.78 -13.68 2.25
C SER A 149 15.89 -14.71 2.00
N ILE A 150 15.88 -15.85 2.71
CA ILE A 150 16.79 -16.97 2.47
C ILE A 150 16.55 -17.53 1.07
N LEU A 151 15.32 -17.90 0.74
CA LEU A 151 14.96 -18.51 -0.54
C LEU A 151 15.32 -17.61 -1.71
N ASN A 152 15.01 -16.32 -1.63
CA ASN A 152 15.38 -15.32 -2.64
C ASN A 152 16.90 -15.23 -2.84
N SER A 153 17.68 -15.27 -1.76
CA SER A 153 19.15 -15.27 -1.82
C SER A 153 19.72 -16.52 -2.50
N TYR A 154 18.96 -17.62 -2.50
CA TYR A 154 19.30 -18.87 -3.17
C TYR A 154 18.61 -19.03 -4.54
N GLY A 155 18.03 -17.96 -5.09
CA GLY A 155 17.44 -17.94 -6.43
C GLY A 155 16.07 -18.62 -6.54
N SER A 156 15.41 -18.89 -5.41
CA SER A 156 14.07 -19.47 -5.34
C SER A 156 13.05 -18.36 -5.07
N PHE A 157 12.44 -17.84 -6.12
CA PHE A 157 11.55 -16.68 -6.04
C PHE A 157 10.07 -17.04 -6.07
N SER A 158 9.70 -18.22 -6.57
CA SER A 158 8.31 -18.63 -6.80
C SER A 158 7.54 -18.77 -5.49
N THR A 159 8.08 -19.50 -4.52
CA THR A 159 7.43 -19.79 -3.25
C THR A 159 7.25 -18.51 -2.41
N PRO A 160 8.27 -17.64 -2.24
CA PRO A 160 8.10 -16.33 -1.63
C PRO A 160 7.06 -15.44 -2.31
N ALA A 161 7.04 -15.42 -3.65
CA ALA A 161 6.09 -14.60 -4.42
C ALA A 161 4.64 -15.09 -4.31
N PHE A 162 4.43 -16.37 -4.01
CA PHE A 162 3.10 -16.96 -3.81
C PHE A 162 2.54 -16.72 -2.40
N ALA A 163 3.36 -16.47 -1.39
CA ALA A 163 2.91 -16.29 -0.01
C ALA A 163 1.78 -15.25 0.17
N PRO A 164 1.80 -14.06 -0.45
CA PRO A 164 0.70 -13.10 -0.33
C PRO A 164 -0.63 -13.59 -0.92
N VAL A 165 -0.60 -14.52 -1.88
CA VAL A 165 -1.80 -15.14 -2.47
C VAL A 165 -2.54 -15.94 -1.40
N LEU A 166 -1.82 -16.65 -0.53
CA LEU A 166 -2.39 -17.44 0.57
C LEU A 166 -3.13 -16.59 1.59
N LEU A 167 -2.65 -15.38 1.89
CA LEU A 167 -3.38 -14.47 2.79
C LEU A 167 -4.75 -14.10 2.21
N ASN A 168 -4.78 -13.72 0.95
CA ASN A 168 -6.03 -13.34 0.31
C ASN A 168 -6.99 -14.55 0.20
N ALA A 169 -6.48 -15.71 -0.19
CA ALA A 169 -7.27 -16.94 -0.29
C ALA A 169 -7.84 -17.38 1.08
N ALA A 170 -7.03 -17.34 2.13
CA ALA A 170 -7.47 -17.69 3.48
C ALA A 170 -8.54 -16.73 4.02
N MET A 171 -8.40 -15.42 3.76
CA MET A 171 -9.41 -14.45 4.16
C MET A 171 -10.74 -14.63 3.41
N ILE A 172 -10.69 -14.91 2.11
CA ILE A 172 -11.90 -15.25 1.32
C ILE A 172 -12.54 -16.51 1.87
N ALA A 173 -11.76 -17.55 2.10
CA ALA A 173 -12.24 -18.82 2.66
C ALA A 173 -12.83 -18.63 4.05
N GLY A 174 -12.18 -17.84 4.91
CA GLY A 174 -12.67 -17.50 6.24
C GLY A 174 -14.02 -16.77 6.20
N ALA A 175 -14.15 -15.77 5.33
CA ALA A 175 -15.39 -15.03 5.17
C ALA A 175 -16.54 -15.91 4.67
N LEU A 176 -16.29 -16.82 3.74
CA LEU A 176 -17.36 -17.63 3.14
C LEU A 176 -17.71 -18.89 3.93
N TRP A 177 -16.73 -19.52 4.56
CA TRP A 177 -16.92 -20.85 5.16
C TRP A 177 -16.80 -20.87 6.68
N LEU A 178 -15.99 -19.98 7.30
CA LEU A 178 -15.81 -19.98 8.74
C LEU A 178 -16.84 -19.11 9.48
N THR A 179 -17.32 -18.04 8.83
CA THR A 179 -18.31 -17.10 9.39
C THR A 179 -19.53 -17.76 10.01
N PRO A 180 -20.19 -18.79 9.39
CA PRO A 180 -21.40 -19.39 9.98
C PRO A 180 -21.16 -20.16 11.28
N TYR A 181 -19.91 -20.49 11.60
CA TYR A 181 -19.53 -21.26 12.80
C TYR A 181 -19.04 -20.38 13.94
N MET A 182 -18.95 -19.07 13.76
CA MET A 182 -18.49 -18.12 14.78
C MET A 182 -19.67 -17.50 15.51
N ALA A 183 -19.53 -17.35 16.83
CA ALA A 183 -20.50 -16.61 17.65
C ALA A 183 -20.55 -15.13 17.21
N GLU A 184 -19.38 -14.55 16.97
CA GLU A 184 -19.22 -13.23 16.36
C GLU A 184 -18.69 -13.44 14.92
N PRO A 185 -19.54 -13.26 13.89
CA PRO A 185 -19.21 -13.59 12.50
C PRO A 185 -17.89 -12.98 12.00
N ILE A 186 -17.60 -11.73 12.38
CA ILE A 186 -16.38 -11.02 11.95
C ILE A 186 -15.08 -11.65 12.48
N MET A 187 -15.13 -12.38 13.61
CA MET A 187 -13.98 -13.07 14.18
C MET A 187 -13.41 -14.15 13.28
N ALA A 188 -14.20 -14.64 12.31
CA ALA A 188 -13.72 -15.54 11.25
C ALA A 188 -12.53 -14.95 10.49
N LEU A 189 -12.48 -13.63 10.30
CA LEU A 189 -11.36 -12.95 9.63
C LEU A 189 -10.09 -12.96 10.49
N GLY A 190 -10.22 -12.81 11.81
CA GLY A 190 -9.08 -12.91 12.72
C GLY A 190 -8.41 -14.30 12.66
N TRP A 191 -9.23 -15.36 12.69
CA TRP A 191 -8.75 -16.73 12.52
C TRP A 191 -8.18 -16.99 11.13
N ALA A 192 -8.82 -16.47 10.08
CA ALA A 192 -8.31 -16.58 8.71
C ALA A 192 -6.91 -15.96 8.54
N VAL A 193 -6.65 -14.84 9.22
CA VAL A 193 -5.33 -14.20 9.21
C VAL A 193 -4.26 -15.07 9.88
N ILE A 194 -4.59 -15.73 11.01
CA ILE A 194 -3.68 -16.68 11.67
C ILE A 194 -3.40 -17.88 10.76
N ILE A 195 -4.46 -18.50 10.22
CA ILE A 195 -4.35 -19.64 9.30
C ILE A 195 -3.47 -19.26 8.10
N ALA A 196 -3.69 -18.07 7.54
CA ALA A 196 -2.86 -17.55 6.45
C ALA A 196 -1.39 -17.47 6.84
N GLY A 197 -1.07 -16.94 8.02
CA GLY A 197 0.31 -16.86 8.50
C GLY A 197 0.98 -18.22 8.63
N ILE A 198 0.28 -19.20 9.17
CA ILE A 198 0.75 -20.59 9.26
C ILE A 198 1.00 -21.16 7.87
N LEU A 199 0.05 -21.02 6.93
CA LEU A 199 0.17 -21.51 5.56
C LEU A 199 1.32 -20.85 4.79
N GLN A 200 1.49 -19.53 4.95
CA GLN A 200 2.57 -18.77 4.32
C GLN A 200 3.96 -19.24 4.78
N LEU A 201 4.10 -19.58 6.04
CA LEU A 201 5.33 -20.15 6.56
C LEU A 201 5.50 -21.60 6.12
N ALA A 202 4.45 -22.40 6.25
CA ALA A 202 4.47 -23.84 5.94
C ALA A 202 4.86 -24.14 4.48
N ILE A 203 4.39 -23.35 3.52
CA ILE A 203 4.71 -23.56 2.09
C ILE A 203 6.21 -23.37 1.79
N GLN A 204 6.94 -22.63 2.63
CA GLN A 204 8.37 -22.40 2.42
C GLN A 204 9.26 -23.48 3.04
N ILE A 205 8.73 -24.24 4.02
CA ILE A 205 9.50 -25.27 4.75
C ILE A 205 10.07 -26.35 3.80
N PRO A 206 9.30 -26.94 2.86
CA PRO A 206 9.84 -28.00 2.00
C PRO A 206 11.02 -27.54 1.15
N GLU A 207 11.00 -26.28 0.71
CA GLU A 207 12.08 -25.75 -0.13
C GLU A 207 13.33 -25.42 0.69
N LEU A 208 13.18 -24.89 1.90
CA LEU A 208 14.27 -24.71 2.86
C LEU A 208 14.91 -26.05 3.24
N TRP A 209 14.08 -27.08 3.46
CA TRP A 209 14.56 -28.42 3.79
C TRP A 209 15.37 -29.04 2.63
N ARG A 210 14.89 -28.93 1.39
CA ARG A 210 15.62 -29.43 0.19
C ARG A 210 16.98 -28.76 0.00
N LYS A 211 17.14 -27.54 0.49
CA LYS A 211 18.41 -26.79 0.39
C LYS A 211 19.31 -26.97 1.63
N ASN A 212 18.91 -27.81 2.59
CA ASN A 212 19.58 -27.96 3.89
C ASN A 212 19.74 -26.65 4.65
N LEU A 213 18.73 -25.78 4.58
CA LEU A 213 18.67 -24.47 5.24
C LEU A 213 17.60 -24.40 6.33
N LEU A 214 16.88 -25.51 6.57
CA LEU A 214 15.96 -25.66 7.70
C LEU A 214 16.76 -26.10 8.93
N ILE A 215 17.25 -25.13 9.69
CA ILE A 215 18.16 -25.36 10.82
C ILE A 215 17.42 -25.01 12.12
N PRO A 216 17.58 -25.82 13.20
CA PRO A 216 17.01 -25.51 14.50
C PRO A 216 17.43 -24.13 15.01
N PRO A 217 16.51 -23.34 15.58
CA PRO A 217 16.83 -22.02 16.10
C PRO A 217 17.74 -22.11 17.33
N LYS A 218 18.73 -21.23 17.39
CA LYS A 218 19.60 -21.03 18.57
C LYS A 218 19.67 -19.56 18.89
N ILE A 219 19.41 -19.20 20.14
CA ILE A 219 19.42 -17.81 20.60
C ILE A 219 20.87 -17.38 20.87
N ASP A 220 21.34 -16.37 20.13
CA ASP A 220 22.66 -15.79 20.33
C ASP A 220 22.72 -14.37 19.77
N PHE A 221 22.36 -13.41 20.59
CA PHE A 221 22.37 -11.99 20.24
C PHE A 221 23.78 -11.40 20.07
N LYS A 222 24.80 -12.13 20.55
CA LYS A 222 26.21 -11.68 20.47
C LYS A 222 26.91 -12.15 19.20
N HIS A 223 26.26 -13.01 18.42
CA HIS A 223 26.83 -13.49 17.16
C HIS A 223 27.07 -12.31 16.21
N GLU A 224 28.28 -12.21 15.61
CA GLU A 224 28.72 -11.13 14.73
C GLU A 224 27.69 -10.77 13.65
N GLY A 225 27.16 -11.79 12.96
CA GLY A 225 26.15 -11.58 11.89
C GLY A 225 24.83 -11.03 12.41
N VAL A 226 24.38 -11.46 13.61
CA VAL A 226 23.15 -10.96 14.24
C VAL A 226 23.31 -9.49 14.64
N ASP A 227 24.41 -9.14 15.32
CA ASP A 227 24.72 -7.75 15.71
C ASP A 227 24.77 -6.82 14.50
N ARG A 228 25.41 -7.27 13.43
CA ARG A 228 25.50 -6.51 12.17
C ARG A 228 24.13 -6.30 11.52
N ILE A 229 23.27 -7.33 11.48
CA ILE A 229 21.90 -7.22 10.96
C ILE A 229 21.09 -6.23 11.81
N MET A 230 21.18 -6.31 13.13
CA MET A 230 20.48 -5.39 14.04
C MET A 230 20.91 -3.93 13.81
N LYS A 231 22.21 -3.67 13.66
CA LYS A 231 22.75 -2.32 13.38
C LYS A 231 22.29 -1.76 12.04
N LEU A 232 22.12 -2.60 11.03
CA LEU A 232 21.62 -2.19 9.71
C LEU A 232 20.09 -2.02 9.70
N MET A 233 19.38 -2.86 10.44
CA MET A 233 17.91 -2.86 10.49
C MET A 233 17.34 -1.64 11.20
N LEU A 234 17.94 -1.21 12.31
CA LEU A 234 17.40 -0.16 13.15
C LEU A 234 17.20 1.19 12.40
N PRO A 235 18.19 1.71 11.64
CA PRO A 235 17.98 2.91 10.83
C PRO A 235 16.95 2.71 9.69
N ALA A 236 16.92 1.52 9.09
CA ALA A 236 15.96 1.20 8.03
C ALA A 236 14.52 1.18 8.53
N LEU A 237 14.28 0.70 9.77
CA LEU A 237 12.98 0.74 10.43
C LEU A 237 12.43 2.18 10.51
N PHE A 238 13.25 3.15 10.91
CA PHE A 238 12.83 4.55 10.97
C PHE A 238 12.43 5.10 9.60
N GLY A 239 13.21 4.80 8.56
CA GLY A 239 12.94 5.27 7.20
C GLY A 239 11.60 4.78 6.63
N VAL A 240 11.28 3.51 6.86
CA VAL A 240 10.02 2.89 6.39
C VAL A 240 8.82 3.33 7.24
N SER A 241 9.02 3.53 8.55
CA SER A 241 7.94 3.89 9.48
C SER A 241 7.26 5.21 9.12
N VAL A 242 8.02 6.23 8.71
CA VAL A 242 7.48 7.57 8.39
C VAL A 242 6.37 7.51 7.34
N THR A 243 6.52 6.64 6.33
CA THR A 243 5.54 6.52 5.25
C THR A 243 4.21 5.89 5.69
N GLN A 244 4.21 5.18 6.82
CA GLN A 244 3.03 4.47 7.35
C GLN A 244 2.34 5.22 8.51
N ILE A 245 2.99 6.22 9.10
CA ILE A 245 2.45 6.93 10.27
C ILE A 245 1.13 7.64 9.95
N ASN A 246 1.00 8.24 8.77
CA ASN A 246 -0.25 8.89 8.36
C ASN A 246 -1.45 7.94 8.39
N LEU A 247 -1.26 6.69 7.96
CA LEU A 247 -2.32 5.69 7.96
C LEU A 247 -2.79 5.36 9.38
N LEU A 248 -1.83 5.26 10.32
CA LEU A 248 -2.13 5.01 11.73
C LEU A 248 -2.84 6.21 12.36
N LEU A 249 -2.36 7.43 12.13
CA LEU A 249 -2.97 8.66 12.66
C LEU A 249 -4.40 8.84 12.14
N ASN A 250 -4.65 8.61 10.85
CA ASN A 250 -6.00 8.70 10.29
C ASN A 250 -6.95 7.68 10.93
N THR A 251 -6.45 6.50 11.34
CA THR A 251 -7.28 5.52 12.06
C THR A 251 -7.70 6.01 13.43
N ILE A 252 -6.80 6.69 14.16
CA ILE A 252 -7.13 7.31 15.45
C ILE A 252 -8.27 8.32 15.29
N TRP A 253 -8.18 9.21 14.31
CA TRP A 253 -9.25 10.17 14.01
C TRP A 253 -10.55 9.50 13.56
N ALA A 254 -10.45 8.51 12.67
CA ALA A 254 -11.62 7.78 12.17
C ALA A 254 -12.38 7.03 13.27
N SER A 255 -11.70 6.63 14.35
CA SER A 255 -12.33 5.94 15.48
C SER A 255 -13.37 6.78 16.22
N PHE A 256 -13.27 8.12 16.13
CA PHE A 256 -14.25 9.05 16.75
C PHE A 256 -15.45 9.36 15.85
N MET A 257 -15.45 8.86 14.62
CA MET A 257 -16.50 9.11 13.65
C MET A 257 -17.57 8.02 13.72
N GLN A 258 -18.65 8.21 12.99
CA GLN A 258 -19.74 7.23 12.91
C GLN A 258 -19.26 5.86 12.41
N ASP A 259 -20.03 4.81 12.75
CA ASP A 259 -19.78 3.45 12.28
C ASP A 259 -19.80 3.41 10.75
N GLY A 260 -18.86 2.63 10.18
CA GLY A 260 -18.63 2.59 8.74
C GLY A 260 -17.52 3.54 8.24
N SER A 261 -17.19 4.62 8.98
CA SER A 261 -16.20 5.60 8.52
C SER A 261 -14.83 4.99 8.23
N VAL A 262 -14.37 4.06 9.06
CA VAL A 262 -13.10 3.35 8.83
C VAL A 262 -13.19 2.47 7.59
N SER A 263 -14.30 1.77 7.40
CA SER A 263 -14.56 0.87 6.28
C SER A 263 -14.69 1.62 4.95
N TRP A 264 -15.37 2.77 4.93
CA TRP A 264 -15.50 3.62 3.75
C TRP A 264 -14.16 4.20 3.31
N LEU A 265 -13.37 4.70 4.27
CA LEU A 265 -12.02 5.18 3.99
C LEU A 265 -11.10 4.05 3.49
N TYR A 266 -11.16 2.87 4.11
CA TYR A 266 -10.41 1.70 3.68
C TYR A 266 -10.74 1.31 2.23
N SER A 267 -12.02 1.29 1.88
CA SER A 267 -12.49 0.95 0.53
C SER A 267 -12.05 1.98 -0.51
N ALA A 268 -12.14 3.27 -0.18
CA ALA A 268 -11.66 4.36 -1.03
C ALA A 268 -10.13 4.31 -1.21
N GLU A 269 -9.36 4.06 -0.14
CA GLU A 269 -7.90 3.86 -0.20
C GLU A 269 -7.54 2.75 -1.19
N ARG A 270 -8.28 1.62 -1.19
CA ARG A 270 -8.04 0.50 -2.12
C ARG A 270 -8.22 0.89 -3.57
N MET A 271 -9.21 1.72 -3.88
CA MET A 271 -9.43 2.20 -5.25
C MET A 271 -8.32 3.16 -5.72
N THR A 272 -7.85 4.02 -4.84
CA THR A 272 -6.72 4.92 -5.16
C THR A 272 -5.39 4.17 -5.31
N GLU A 273 -5.21 3.05 -4.61
CA GLU A 273 -4.02 2.20 -4.74
C GLU A 273 -3.93 1.49 -6.11
N LEU A 274 -5.02 1.30 -6.85
CA LEU A 274 -4.99 0.63 -8.15
C LEU A 274 -4.14 1.39 -9.19
N PRO A 275 -4.44 2.65 -9.55
CA PRO A 275 -3.60 3.38 -10.49
C PRO A 275 -2.19 3.65 -9.95
N LEU A 276 -2.06 3.90 -8.63
CA LEU A 276 -0.76 4.07 -7.99
C LEU A 276 0.11 2.82 -8.12
N GLY A 277 -0.48 1.64 -7.97
CA GLY A 277 0.20 0.36 -8.08
C GLY A 277 0.59 -0.02 -9.50
N LEU A 278 -0.26 0.31 -10.48
CA LEU A 278 0.01 0.01 -11.89
C LEU A 278 1.08 0.94 -12.49
N ILE A 279 0.94 2.24 -12.28
CA ILE A 279 1.77 3.26 -12.94
C ILE A 279 2.91 3.70 -12.03
N GLY A 280 2.60 4.08 -10.79
CA GLY A 280 3.57 4.65 -9.85
C GLY A 280 4.67 3.65 -9.46
N VAL A 281 4.31 2.39 -9.22
CA VAL A 281 5.29 1.35 -8.89
C VAL A 281 6.11 0.97 -10.11
N ALA A 282 5.50 0.83 -11.30
CA ALA A 282 6.22 0.51 -12.53
C ALA A 282 7.32 1.56 -12.83
N ILE A 283 7.01 2.85 -12.70
CA ILE A 283 7.99 3.92 -12.88
C ILE A 283 9.00 3.94 -11.73
N GLY A 284 8.56 3.81 -10.49
CA GLY A 284 9.43 3.80 -9.31
C GLY A 284 10.51 2.72 -9.36
N THR A 285 10.19 1.54 -9.89
CA THR A 285 11.17 0.43 -10.02
C THR A 285 12.23 0.68 -11.09
N VAL A 286 11.91 1.42 -12.14
CA VAL A 286 12.83 1.71 -13.25
C VAL A 286 13.64 2.97 -12.99
N ILE A 287 13.05 3.97 -12.32
CA ILE A 287 13.67 5.29 -12.21
C ILE A 287 14.86 5.30 -11.27
N LEU A 288 14.81 4.64 -10.12
CA LEU A 288 15.87 4.67 -9.13
C LEU A 288 17.20 4.07 -9.66
N PRO A 289 17.24 2.87 -10.27
CA PRO A 289 18.46 2.35 -10.87
C PRO A 289 18.99 3.24 -12.00
N SER A 290 18.09 3.78 -12.84
CA SER A 290 18.44 4.64 -13.95
C SER A 290 19.05 5.97 -13.47
N LEU A 291 18.49 6.60 -12.44
CA LEU A 291 19.02 7.82 -11.84
C LEU A 291 20.37 7.57 -11.14
N SER A 292 20.52 6.45 -10.45
CA SER A 292 21.76 6.08 -9.78
C SER A 292 22.88 5.87 -10.79
N ALA A 293 22.62 5.21 -11.92
CA ALA A 293 23.58 5.05 -13.01
C ALA A 293 24.03 6.42 -13.58
N ARG A 294 23.07 7.33 -13.85
CA ARG A 294 23.38 8.67 -14.38
C ARG A 294 24.14 9.55 -13.38
N HIS A 295 23.87 9.36 -12.10
CA HIS A 295 24.63 10.04 -11.04
C HIS A 295 26.07 9.54 -11.00
N THR A 296 26.30 8.24 -11.11
CA THR A 296 27.66 7.64 -11.17
C THR A 296 28.42 8.09 -12.43
N GLU A 297 27.74 8.25 -13.57
CA GLU A 297 28.30 8.81 -14.80
C GLU A 297 28.62 10.31 -14.71
N GLN A 298 28.30 10.99 -13.60
CA GLN A 298 28.45 12.43 -13.38
C GLN A 298 27.82 13.28 -14.50
N ASN A 299 26.67 12.85 -15.03
CA ASN A 299 25.96 13.52 -16.12
C ASN A 299 24.67 14.18 -15.63
N PRO A 300 24.69 15.45 -15.18
CA PRO A 300 23.52 16.13 -14.64
C PRO A 300 22.39 16.33 -15.66
N GLU A 301 22.72 16.50 -16.94
CA GLU A 301 21.71 16.71 -17.99
C GLU A 301 20.90 15.45 -18.24
N LYS A 302 21.55 14.30 -18.36
CA LYS A 302 20.87 13.01 -18.48
C LYS A 302 20.07 12.67 -17.23
N PHE A 303 20.57 13.04 -16.04
CA PHE A 303 19.82 12.88 -14.79
C PHE A 303 18.52 13.71 -14.81
N ARG A 304 18.60 14.99 -15.18
CA ARG A 304 17.46 15.87 -15.30
C ARG A 304 16.48 15.38 -16.38
N GLY A 305 17.00 14.93 -17.53
CA GLY A 305 16.19 14.36 -18.60
C GLY A 305 15.38 13.13 -18.15
N MET A 306 16.00 12.24 -17.36
CA MET A 306 15.32 11.07 -16.81
C MET A 306 14.22 11.46 -15.79
N MET A 307 14.48 12.45 -14.94
CA MET A 307 13.47 13.00 -14.02
C MET A 307 12.31 13.65 -14.78
N ASP A 308 12.61 14.43 -15.81
CA ASP A 308 11.62 15.09 -16.67
C ASP A 308 10.75 14.06 -17.40
N TRP A 309 11.38 13.03 -17.98
CA TRP A 309 10.66 11.92 -18.61
C TRP A 309 9.71 11.23 -17.64
N ALA A 310 10.18 10.86 -16.45
CA ALA A 310 9.35 10.16 -15.47
C ALA A 310 8.20 11.03 -14.95
N ALA A 311 8.47 12.30 -14.67
CA ALA A 311 7.42 13.25 -14.27
C ALA A 311 6.37 13.41 -15.39
N LYS A 312 6.81 13.46 -16.66
CA LYS A 312 5.92 13.55 -17.82
C LYS A 312 5.00 12.32 -17.95
N VAL A 313 5.56 11.11 -17.81
CA VAL A 313 4.77 9.87 -17.85
C VAL A 313 3.76 9.81 -16.70
N ILE A 314 4.21 10.21 -15.47
CA ILE A 314 3.32 10.25 -14.31
C ILE A 314 2.18 11.26 -14.51
N VAL A 315 2.46 12.47 -14.98
CA VAL A 315 1.40 13.48 -15.17
C VAL A 315 0.45 13.06 -16.28
N MET A 316 0.99 12.51 -17.38
CA MET A 316 0.18 12.02 -18.51
C MET A 316 -0.81 10.93 -18.12
N ALA A 317 -0.42 10.01 -17.23
CA ALA A 317 -1.28 8.90 -16.84
C ALA A 317 -2.01 9.14 -15.51
N GLY A 318 -1.37 9.83 -14.56
CA GLY A 318 -1.92 10.07 -13.23
C GLY A 318 -3.03 11.13 -13.22
N LEU A 319 -2.91 12.18 -14.05
CA LEU A 319 -3.94 13.22 -14.11
C LEU A 319 -5.29 12.67 -14.62
N PRO A 320 -5.37 11.97 -15.77
CA PRO A 320 -6.62 11.36 -16.20
C PRO A 320 -7.12 10.28 -15.25
N ALA A 321 -6.22 9.52 -14.60
CA ALA A 321 -6.63 8.54 -13.59
C ALA A 321 -7.29 9.21 -12.37
N SER A 322 -6.74 10.35 -11.89
CA SER A 322 -7.35 11.14 -10.83
C SER A 322 -8.75 11.64 -11.21
N VAL A 323 -8.88 12.21 -12.41
CA VAL A 323 -10.15 12.73 -12.93
C VAL A 323 -11.17 11.61 -13.15
N ALA A 324 -10.75 10.48 -13.71
CA ALA A 324 -11.63 9.32 -13.92
C ALA A 324 -12.12 8.74 -12.60
N LEU A 325 -11.24 8.58 -11.59
CA LEU A 325 -11.65 8.12 -10.26
C LEU A 325 -12.62 9.08 -9.58
N PHE A 326 -12.45 10.40 -9.78
CA PHE A 326 -13.40 11.39 -9.28
C PHE A 326 -14.78 11.22 -9.92
N MET A 327 -14.84 11.20 -11.26
CA MET A 327 -16.10 11.14 -11.99
C MET A 327 -16.81 9.80 -11.88
N LEU A 328 -16.05 8.72 -11.88
CA LEU A 328 -16.57 7.34 -11.84
C LEU A 328 -16.63 6.75 -10.44
N SER A 329 -16.42 7.55 -9.38
CA SER A 329 -16.38 7.07 -7.99
C SER A 329 -17.62 6.25 -7.63
N THR A 330 -18.83 6.80 -7.80
CA THR A 330 -20.09 6.10 -7.50
C THR A 330 -20.27 4.86 -8.37
N PRO A 331 -20.20 4.89 -9.71
CA PRO A 331 -20.29 3.69 -10.53
C PRO A 331 -19.29 2.60 -10.19
N ILE A 332 -18.03 2.97 -9.89
CA ILE A 332 -16.99 2.00 -9.51
C ILE A 332 -17.34 1.32 -8.20
N ILE A 333 -17.67 2.08 -7.15
CA ILE A 333 -18.01 1.52 -5.84
C ILE A 333 -19.26 0.68 -5.94
N GLN A 334 -20.29 1.15 -6.65
CA GLN A 334 -21.52 0.44 -6.89
C GLN A 334 -21.31 -0.89 -7.63
N ALA A 335 -20.56 -0.87 -8.71
CA ALA A 335 -20.26 -2.06 -9.50
C ALA A 335 -19.42 -3.10 -8.73
N LEU A 336 -18.53 -2.67 -7.84
CA LEU A 336 -17.62 -3.58 -7.14
C LEU A 336 -18.17 -4.06 -5.80
N PHE A 337 -18.78 -3.18 -5.01
CA PHE A 337 -19.07 -3.46 -3.61
C PHE A 337 -20.56 -3.50 -3.26
N GLU A 338 -21.45 -2.76 -3.96
CA GLU A 338 -22.88 -2.65 -3.63
C GLU A 338 -23.62 -3.97 -3.84
N ARG A 339 -23.52 -4.84 -2.83
CA ARG A 339 -24.19 -6.13 -2.75
C ARG A 339 -24.12 -6.72 -1.34
N GLY A 340 -25.03 -7.65 -1.04
CA GLY A 340 -25.06 -8.31 0.26
C GLY A 340 -25.30 -7.32 1.39
N GLN A 341 -24.37 -7.25 2.32
CA GLN A 341 -24.45 -6.33 3.48
C GLN A 341 -23.93 -4.91 3.17
N PHE A 342 -23.27 -4.69 2.02
CA PHE A 342 -22.80 -3.37 1.62
C PHE A 342 -23.93 -2.59 0.95
N SER A 343 -24.45 -1.59 1.64
CA SER A 343 -25.66 -0.85 1.29
C SER A 343 -25.41 0.23 0.22
N PHE A 344 -26.49 0.84 -0.26
CA PHE A 344 -26.42 2.03 -1.11
C PHE A 344 -25.84 3.25 -0.35
N GLU A 345 -26.15 3.38 0.95
CA GLU A 345 -25.56 4.42 1.79
C GLU A 345 -24.04 4.25 1.89
N ASP A 346 -23.54 3.01 2.11
CA ASP A 346 -22.12 2.70 2.10
C ASP A 346 -21.46 3.06 0.77
N THR A 347 -22.18 2.83 -0.33
CA THR A 347 -21.75 3.22 -1.68
C THR A 347 -21.53 4.73 -1.77
N GLN A 348 -22.51 5.53 -1.32
CA GLN A 348 -22.43 6.98 -1.36
C GLN A 348 -21.28 7.51 -0.48
N MET A 349 -21.20 7.06 0.76
CA MET A 349 -20.16 7.49 1.70
C MET A 349 -18.76 7.10 1.22
N THR A 350 -18.60 5.89 0.69
CA THR A 350 -17.32 5.45 0.10
C THR A 350 -16.96 6.25 -1.16
N ALA A 351 -17.94 6.54 -2.02
CA ALA A 351 -17.73 7.33 -3.23
C ALA A 351 -17.29 8.77 -2.91
N LEU A 352 -17.87 9.40 -1.88
CA LEU A 352 -17.45 10.74 -1.41
C LEU A 352 -15.99 10.71 -0.90
N ALA A 353 -15.61 9.71 -0.13
CA ALA A 353 -14.22 9.53 0.30
C ALA A 353 -13.28 9.35 -0.90
N LEU A 354 -13.68 8.53 -1.89
CA LEU A 354 -12.90 8.30 -3.11
C LEU A 354 -12.75 9.57 -3.93
N GLN A 355 -13.79 10.39 -4.07
CA GLN A 355 -13.72 11.69 -4.73
C GLN A 355 -12.68 12.60 -4.06
N CYS A 356 -12.70 12.69 -2.73
CA CYS A 356 -11.71 13.47 -1.98
C CYS A 356 -10.28 12.95 -2.16
N MET A 357 -10.08 11.63 -2.18
CA MET A 357 -8.77 11.00 -2.33
C MET A 357 -8.25 11.04 -3.77
N SER A 358 -9.13 11.07 -4.75
CA SER A 358 -8.75 11.06 -6.18
C SER A 358 -7.84 12.23 -6.54
N GLY A 359 -8.06 13.41 -5.97
CA GLY A 359 -7.20 14.59 -6.13
C GLY A 359 -5.76 14.38 -5.65
N GLY A 360 -5.55 13.46 -4.72
CA GLY A 360 -4.22 13.11 -4.18
C GLY A 360 -3.43 12.11 -5.03
N VAL A 361 -4.08 11.36 -5.92
CA VAL A 361 -3.46 10.26 -6.68
C VAL A 361 -2.23 10.72 -7.45
N ILE A 362 -2.33 11.85 -8.16
CA ILE A 362 -1.20 12.40 -8.91
C ILE A 362 -0.04 12.81 -7.99
N ALA A 363 -0.33 13.37 -6.81
CA ALA A 363 0.68 13.74 -5.83
C ALA A 363 1.40 12.49 -5.29
N PHE A 364 0.66 11.44 -4.92
CA PHE A 364 1.25 10.17 -4.51
C PHE A 364 2.14 9.55 -5.58
N MET A 365 1.74 9.64 -6.85
CA MET A 365 2.56 9.16 -7.98
C MET A 365 3.82 10.02 -8.17
N LEU A 366 3.74 11.34 -8.07
CA LEU A 366 4.90 12.24 -8.20
C LEU A 366 5.93 12.01 -7.09
N ILE A 367 5.50 11.69 -5.86
CA ILE A 367 6.41 11.31 -4.78
C ILE A 367 7.29 10.11 -5.20
N LYS A 368 6.74 9.15 -5.97
CA LYS A 368 7.49 7.98 -6.48
C LYS A 368 8.55 8.34 -7.52
N VAL A 369 8.52 9.56 -8.05
CA VAL A 369 9.56 10.10 -8.95
C VAL A 369 10.52 11.03 -8.21
N PHE A 370 9.99 11.91 -7.36
CA PHE A 370 10.80 12.95 -6.72
C PHE A 370 11.68 12.40 -5.58
N ALA A 371 11.18 11.47 -4.76
CA ALA A 371 11.97 10.87 -3.69
C ALA A 371 13.19 10.07 -4.21
N PRO A 372 13.09 9.22 -5.26
CA PRO A 372 14.24 8.61 -5.91
C PRO A 372 15.31 9.59 -6.42
N GLY A 373 14.92 10.82 -6.80
CA GLY A 373 15.85 11.87 -7.19
C GLY A 373 16.84 12.23 -6.09
N PHE A 374 16.43 12.14 -4.82
CA PHE A 374 17.32 12.29 -3.66
C PHE A 374 18.07 11.01 -3.34
N TYR A 375 17.38 9.86 -3.35
CA TYR A 375 17.98 8.56 -3.03
C TYR A 375 19.15 8.21 -3.97
N ALA A 376 19.00 8.52 -5.27
CA ALA A 376 20.07 8.34 -6.26
C ALA A 376 21.33 9.16 -5.94
N LYS A 377 21.16 10.26 -5.20
CA LYS A 377 22.27 11.11 -4.69
C LYS A 377 22.66 10.76 -3.25
N GLN A 378 22.21 9.62 -2.73
CA GLN A 378 22.45 9.14 -1.36
C GLN A 378 21.91 10.09 -0.26
N ASP A 379 21.02 11.02 -0.61
CA ASP A 379 20.33 11.89 0.35
C ASP A 379 19.02 11.23 0.79
N THR A 380 19.08 10.46 1.86
CA THR A 380 17.88 9.88 2.51
C THR A 380 17.25 10.83 3.51
N ARG A 381 18.00 11.84 4.00
CA ARG A 381 17.52 12.75 5.05
C ARG A 381 16.44 13.70 4.57
N THR A 382 16.56 14.20 3.34
CA THR A 382 15.59 15.17 2.80
C THR A 382 14.20 14.55 2.60
N PRO A 383 14.03 13.37 1.93
CA PRO A 383 12.72 12.73 1.84
C PRO A 383 12.10 12.38 3.20
N VAL A 384 12.90 11.93 4.18
CA VAL A 384 12.42 11.64 5.53
C VAL A 384 11.92 12.91 6.22
N ARG A 385 12.67 14.01 6.15
CA ARG A 385 12.25 15.31 6.73
C ARG A 385 10.97 15.81 6.08
N VAL A 386 10.86 15.73 4.75
CA VAL A 386 9.65 16.11 4.01
C VAL A 386 8.49 15.21 4.37
N GLY A 387 8.71 13.91 4.53
CA GLY A 387 7.70 12.97 5.01
C GLY A 387 7.16 13.35 6.39
N LEU A 388 8.03 13.72 7.34
CA LEU A 388 7.62 14.19 8.67
C LEU A 388 6.81 15.50 8.60
N MET A 389 7.21 16.44 7.73
CA MET A 389 6.44 17.67 7.50
C MET A 389 5.06 17.35 6.90
N ALA A 390 4.97 16.38 6.00
CA ALA A 390 3.69 15.92 5.44
C ALA A 390 2.79 15.26 6.49
N VAL A 391 3.37 14.49 7.43
CA VAL A 391 2.63 13.91 8.58
C VAL A 391 2.07 15.04 9.47
N ALA A 392 2.89 16.05 9.78
CA ALA A 392 2.44 17.20 10.56
C ALA A 392 1.33 17.98 9.81
N ALA A 393 1.49 18.18 8.49
CA ALA A 393 0.46 18.81 7.67
C ALA A 393 -0.84 17.99 7.66
N ASN A 394 -0.77 16.65 7.59
CA ASN A 394 -1.95 15.78 7.69
C ASN A 394 -2.67 15.99 9.03
N ALA A 395 -1.95 16.00 10.15
CA ALA A 395 -2.53 16.20 11.46
C ALA A 395 -3.24 17.58 11.59
N ILE A 396 -2.60 18.63 11.09
CA ILE A 396 -3.17 19.99 11.08
C ILE A 396 -4.43 20.05 10.19
N LEU A 397 -4.36 19.49 8.98
CA LEU A 397 -5.48 19.45 8.04
C LEU A 397 -6.64 18.62 8.57
N ASN A 398 -6.39 17.52 9.28
CA ASN A 398 -7.43 16.76 9.95
C ASN A 398 -8.21 17.62 10.94
N VAL A 399 -7.50 18.37 11.82
CA VAL A 399 -8.15 19.26 12.79
C VAL A 399 -8.98 20.34 12.08
N ILE A 400 -8.42 20.94 11.02
CA ILE A 400 -9.10 22.01 10.27
C ILE A 400 -10.36 21.46 9.58
N PHE A 401 -10.26 20.36 8.85
CA PHE A 401 -11.38 19.84 8.08
C PHE A 401 -12.45 19.20 8.96
N ILE A 402 -12.05 18.46 10.01
CA ILE A 402 -13.01 17.93 10.98
C ILE A 402 -13.78 19.08 11.66
N GLY A 403 -13.06 20.12 12.10
CA GLY A 403 -13.67 21.30 12.69
C GLY A 403 -14.63 22.01 11.72
N PHE A 404 -14.25 22.13 10.45
CA PHE A 404 -15.09 22.72 9.41
C PHE A 404 -16.36 21.90 9.15
N PHE A 405 -16.26 20.57 8.97
CA PHE A 405 -17.42 19.72 8.72
C PHE A 405 -18.38 19.66 9.91
N LYS A 406 -17.85 19.68 11.14
CA LYS A 406 -18.68 19.81 12.36
C LYS A 406 -19.40 21.16 12.44
N LEU A 407 -18.74 22.24 12.03
CA LEU A 407 -19.33 23.58 12.04
C LEU A 407 -20.54 23.70 11.09
N ILE A 408 -20.49 23.00 9.95
CA ILE A 408 -21.57 23.01 8.95
C ILE A 408 -22.56 21.83 9.11
N ASP A 409 -22.40 21.03 10.17
CA ASP A 409 -23.23 19.86 10.48
C ASP A 409 -23.32 18.86 9.32
N TRP A 410 -22.15 18.53 8.72
CA TRP A 410 -22.06 17.67 7.56
C TRP A 410 -21.98 16.20 7.97
N GLU A 411 -22.91 15.36 7.51
CA GLU A 411 -22.99 13.94 7.89
C GLU A 411 -21.78 13.09 7.50
N ALA A 412 -21.13 13.41 6.39
CA ALA A 412 -19.98 12.66 5.90
C ALA A 412 -18.63 13.18 6.47
N GLU A 413 -18.49 13.23 7.79
CA GLU A 413 -17.26 13.76 8.47
C GLU A 413 -15.97 13.04 8.03
N HIS A 414 -16.03 11.77 7.64
CA HIS A 414 -14.89 10.98 7.17
C HIS A 414 -14.21 11.57 5.92
N MET A 415 -14.93 12.38 5.13
CA MET A 415 -14.34 13.14 4.02
C MET A 415 -13.21 14.07 4.48
N ALA A 416 -13.25 14.56 5.72
CA ALA A 416 -12.19 15.39 6.30
C ALA A 416 -10.84 14.68 6.25
N LEU A 417 -10.81 13.40 6.63
CA LEU A 417 -9.59 12.58 6.63
C LEU A 417 -9.09 12.28 5.22
N ALA A 418 -10.03 12.07 4.29
CA ALA A 418 -9.71 11.87 2.87
C ALA A 418 -9.08 13.13 2.25
N LEU A 419 -9.66 14.32 2.53
CA LEU A 419 -9.13 15.61 2.10
C LEU A 419 -7.77 15.93 2.75
N ALA A 420 -7.62 15.66 4.04
CA ALA A 420 -6.36 15.85 4.75
C ALA A 420 -5.24 14.96 4.19
N SER A 421 -5.55 13.71 3.85
CA SER A 421 -4.62 12.80 3.19
C SER A 421 -4.19 13.32 1.81
N THR A 422 -5.13 13.82 1.02
CA THR A 422 -4.87 14.46 -0.27
C THR A 422 -4.00 15.70 -0.11
N GLY A 423 -4.34 16.60 0.82
CA GLY A 423 -3.56 17.80 1.12
C GLY A 423 -2.15 17.47 1.58
N SER A 424 -2.00 16.49 2.48
CA SER A 424 -0.69 15.98 2.93
C SER A 424 0.17 15.44 1.78
N ALA A 425 -0.44 14.68 0.86
CA ALA A 425 0.27 14.19 -0.32
C ALA A 425 0.72 15.33 -1.24
N MET A 426 -0.11 16.36 -1.42
CA MET A 426 0.25 17.57 -2.19
C MET A 426 1.39 18.34 -1.53
N VAL A 427 1.35 18.51 -0.19
CA VAL A 427 2.44 19.13 0.57
C VAL A 427 3.73 18.33 0.41
N ASN A 428 3.68 17.00 0.52
CA ASN A 428 4.85 16.13 0.36
C ASN A 428 5.46 16.26 -1.05
N ALA A 429 4.66 16.10 -2.10
CA ALA A 429 5.12 16.24 -3.48
C ALA A 429 5.67 17.65 -3.77
N GLY A 430 4.98 18.68 -3.29
CA GLY A 430 5.37 20.08 -3.44
C GLY A 430 6.69 20.41 -2.74
N LEU A 431 6.88 19.95 -1.49
CA LEU A 431 8.13 20.15 -0.75
C LEU A 431 9.30 19.36 -1.39
N LEU A 432 9.08 18.11 -1.83
CA LEU A 432 10.10 17.36 -2.56
C LEU A 432 10.52 18.12 -3.82
N TYR A 433 9.55 18.60 -4.60
CA TYR A 433 9.84 19.40 -5.79
C TYR A 433 10.57 20.71 -5.45
N TYR A 434 10.14 21.43 -4.40
CA TYR A 434 10.81 22.64 -3.94
C TYR A 434 12.29 22.40 -3.62
N TYR A 435 12.61 21.33 -2.89
CA TYR A 435 13.99 21.01 -2.57
C TYR A 435 14.80 20.53 -3.79
N LEU A 436 14.19 19.79 -4.73
CA LEU A 436 14.80 19.42 -6.00
C LEU A 436 15.15 20.67 -6.82
N HIS A 437 14.22 21.63 -6.87
CA HIS A 437 14.43 22.91 -7.56
C HIS A 437 15.52 23.77 -6.88
N LYS A 438 15.42 23.96 -5.57
CA LYS A 438 16.37 24.76 -4.77
C LYS A 438 17.80 24.26 -4.87
N ARG A 439 18.00 22.95 -5.00
CA ARG A 439 19.33 22.32 -5.13
C ARG A 439 19.77 22.14 -6.57
N ASP A 440 19.06 22.72 -7.51
CA ASP A 440 19.31 22.62 -8.95
C ASP A 440 19.44 21.15 -9.45
N ILE A 441 18.71 20.23 -8.79
CA ILE A 441 18.66 18.81 -9.17
C ILE A 441 17.69 18.62 -10.33
N PHE A 442 16.49 19.19 -10.20
CA PHE A 442 15.43 19.10 -11.20
C PHE A 442 14.53 20.34 -11.15
N ARG A 443 14.14 20.81 -12.33
CA ARG A 443 13.11 21.86 -12.52
C ARG A 443 12.32 21.60 -13.78
N PHE A 444 11.05 21.95 -13.76
CA PHE A 444 10.23 21.92 -14.96
C PHE A 444 10.70 22.98 -15.95
N GLY A 445 11.03 22.56 -17.15
CA GLY A 445 11.48 23.46 -18.23
C GLY A 445 10.31 24.22 -18.87
N SER A 446 10.62 25.20 -19.74
CA SER A 446 9.62 26.01 -20.45
C SER A 446 8.66 25.18 -21.33
N HIS A 447 9.13 24.03 -21.84
CA HIS A 447 8.32 23.09 -22.62
C HIS A 447 7.11 22.52 -21.85
N TRP A 448 7.16 22.52 -20.51
CA TRP A 448 6.06 22.03 -19.68
C TRP A 448 4.78 22.85 -19.78
N LYS A 449 4.87 24.16 -20.12
CA LYS A 449 3.68 24.97 -20.36
C LYS A 449 2.83 24.39 -21.49
N LYS A 450 3.47 24.01 -22.60
CA LYS A 450 2.78 23.40 -23.75
C LYS A 450 2.23 22.01 -23.40
N ILE A 451 3.02 21.18 -22.74
CA ILE A 451 2.63 19.82 -22.31
C ILE A 451 1.45 19.89 -21.35
N PHE A 452 1.49 20.79 -20.40
CA PHE A 452 0.40 20.98 -19.43
C PHE A 452 -0.90 21.41 -20.12
N LEU A 453 -0.85 22.34 -21.06
CA LEU A 453 -2.02 22.74 -21.84
C LEU A 453 -2.59 21.57 -22.66
N GLN A 454 -1.73 20.74 -23.27
CA GLN A 454 -2.15 19.55 -24.01
C GLN A 454 -2.85 18.54 -23.08
N PHE A 455 -2.31 18.31 -21.89
CA PHE A 455 -2.90 17.39 -20.90
C PHE A 455 -4.21 17.95 -20.34
N MET A 456 -4.29 19.25 -20.07
CA MET A 456 -5.53 19.90 -19.62
C MET A 456 -6.62 19.82 -20.69
N PHE A 457 -6.30 20.12 -21.94
CA PHE A 457 -7.25 19.97 -23.07
C PHE A 457 -7.77 18.54 -23.17
N ALA A 458 -6.87 17.55 -23.12
CA ALA A 458 -7.26 16.14 -23.20
C ALA A 458 -8.13 15.70 -22.01
N ASN A 459 -7.87 16.21 -20.81
CA ASN A 459 -8.72 15.95 -19.64
C ASN A 459 -10.10 16.59 -19.78
N VAL A 460 -10.20 17.80 -20.30
CA VAL A 460 -11.51 18.45 -20.56
C VAL A 460 -12.34 17.63 -21.56
N VAL A 461 -11.73 17.14 -22.63
CA VAL A 461 -12.41 16.26 -23.60
C VAL A 461 -12.84 14.95 -22.95
N MET A 462 -11.98 14.35 -22.12
CA MET A 462 -12.29 13.14 -21.37
C MET A 462 -13.46 13.37 -20.40
N ILE A 463 -13.46 14.50 -19.67
CA ILE A 463 -14.55 14.87 -18.76
C ILE A 463 -15.87 14.97 -19.51
N ALA A 464 -15.88 15.66 -20.66
CA ALA A 464 -17.09 15.79 -21.48
C ALA A 464 -17.59 14.42 -22.00
N ALA A 465 -16.67 13.58 -22.47
CA ALA A 465 -17.00 12.23 -22.93
C ALA A 465 -17.55 11.34 -21.80
N LEU A 466 -16.92 11.39 -20.61
CA LEU A 466 -17.38 10.63 -19.44
C LEU A 466 -18.71 11.17 -18.92
N ALA A 467 -18.91 12.49 -18.86
CA ALA A 467 -20.19 13.09 -18.44
C ALA A 467 -21.34 12.65 -19.37
N TYR A 468 -21.09 12.63 -20.68
CA TYR A 468 -22.05 12.11 -21.65
C TYR A 468 -22.32 10.62 -21.49
N ALA A 469 -21.27 9.81 -21.34
CA ALA A 469 -21.40 8.36 -21.18
C ALA A 469 -22.08 7.98 -19.84
N LEU A 470 -21.83 8.75 -18.78
CA LEU A 470 -22.48 8.57 -17.47
C LEU A 470 -24.00 8.79 -17.52
N SER A 471 -24.52 9.59 -18.48
CA SER A 471 -25.96 9.75 -18.63
C SER A 471 -26.67 8.47 -19.10
N TRP A 472 -25.92 7.48 -19.57
CA TRP A 472 -26.41 6.17 -20.01
C TRP A 472 -26.13 5.06 -18.99
N TYR A 473 -25.41 5.36 -17.93
CA TYR A 473 -25.18 4.39 -16.84
C TYR A 473 -26.47 4.04 -16.14
N ASN A 474 -26.75 2.74 -16.03
CA ASN A 474 -27.96 2.25 -15.38
C ASN A 474 -27.59 1.47 -14.10
N ALA A 475 -27.96 2.02 -12.95
CA ALA A 475 -27.73 1.39 -11.66
C ALA A 475 -28.65 0.18 -11.39
N ASP A 476 -29.79 0.05 -12.08
CA ASP A 476 -30.81 -0.96 -11.81
C ASP A 476 -30.57 -2.30 -12.55
N VAL A 477 -29.42 -2.43 -13.22
CA VAL A 477 -29.06 -3.67 -13.92
C VAL A 477 -28.34 -4.66 -13.00
N SER A 478 -28.16 -5.91 -13.48
CA SER A 478 -27.44 -6.92 -12.75
C SER A 478 -25.97 -6.52 -12.46
N GLN A 479 -25.40 -7.05 -11.37
CA GLN A 479 -24.05 -6.72 -10.94
C GLN A 479 -22.99 -6.89 -12.06
N TRP A 480 -23.08 -7.96 -12.83
CA TRP A 480 -22.16 -8.19 -13.95
C TRP A 480 -22.30 -7.14 -15.04
N MET A 481 -23.52 -6.65 -15.28
CA MET A 481 -23.78 -5.58 -16.23
C MET A 481 -23.21 -4.26 -15.74
N ARG A 482 -23.37 -3.93 -14.43
CA ARG A 482 -22.73 -2.73 -13.83
C ARG A 482 -21.20 -2.76 -14.01
N VAL A 483 -20.57 -3.92 -13.76
CA VAL A 483 -19.12 -4.08 -13.98
C VAL A 483 -18.76 -3.85 -15.46
N LEU A 484 -19.54 -4.41 -16.38
CA LEU A 484 -19.33 -4.21 -17.81
C LEU A 484 -19.48 -2.73 -18.22
N GLU A 485 -20.53 -2.07 -17.72
CA GLU A 485 -20.75 -0.64 -17.97
C GLU A 485 -19.59 0.23 -17.45
N VAL A 486 -19.10 -0.04 -16.23
CA VAL A 486 -17.93 0.67 -15.68
C VAL A 486 -16.68 0.41 -16.53
N LEU A 487 -16.46 -0.81 -17.02
CA LEU A 487 -15.35 -1.09 -17.94
C LEU A 487 -15.49 -0.32 -19.26
N ILE A 488 -16.71 -0.22 -19.82
CA ILE A 488 -16.98 0.59 -21.01
C ILE A 488 -16.70 2.07 -20.73
N LEU A 489 -17.16 2.61 -19.59
CA LEU A 489 -16.87 3.98 -19.18
C LEU A 489 -15.35 4.25 -19.07
N CYS A 490 -14.60 3.32 -18.48
CA CYS A 490 -13.14 3.42 -18.43
C CYS A 490 -12.51 3.43 -19.82
N VAL A 491 -12.98 2.56 -20.72
CA VAL A 491 -12.49 2.52 -22.12
C VAL A 491 -12.84 3.82 -22.85
N VAL A 492 -14.06 4.33 -22.71
CA VAL A 492 -14.47 5.62 -23.29
C VAL A 492 -13.57 6.75 -22.80
N GLY A 493 -13.30 6.81 -21.48
CA GLY A 493 -12.39 7.81 -20.91
C GLY A 493 -10.99 7.73 -21.50
N VAL A 494 -10.40 6.52 -21.55
CA VAL A 494 -9.06 6.31 -22.11
C VAL A 494 -9.02 6.69 -23.59
N VAL A 495 -9.98 6.24 -24.39
CA VAL A 495 -10.04 6.53 -25.84
C VAL A 495 -10.19 8.03 -26.08
N ALA A 496 -11.11 8.70 -25.37
CA ALA A 496 -11.32 10.13 -25.48
C ALA A 496 -10.06 10.92 -25.11
N TYR A 497 -9.39 10.55 -24.01
CA TYR A 497 -8.15 11.18 -23.56
C TYR A 497 -7.02 11.02 -24.58
N VAL A 498 -6.78 9.79 -25.05
CA VAL A 498 -5.71 9.50 -26.01
C VAL A 498 -5.97 10.18 -27.35
N ALA A 499 -7.21 10.13 -27.85
CA ALA A 499 -7.59 10.82 -29.08
C ALA A 499 -7.36 12.35 -28.99
N ALA A 500 -7.78 12.95 -27.87
CA ALA A 500 -7.57 14.37 -27.61
C ALA A 500 -6.08 14.74 -27.52
N LEU A 501 -5.24 13.90 -26.89
CA LEU A 501 -3.79 14.09 -26.86
C LEU A 501 -3.17 14.08 -28.26
N LEU A 502 -3.60 13.14 -29.10
CA LEU A 502 -3.11 13.06 -30.49
C LEU A 502 -3.52 14.29 -31.30
N VAL A 503 -4.78 14.76 -31.14
CA VAL A 503 -5.28 16.01 -31.78
C VAL A 503 -4.51 17.22 -31.27
N ALA A 504 -4.18 17.28 -29.97
CA ALA A 504 -3.36 18.34 -29.39
C ALA A 504 -1.88 18.28 -29.83
N GLY A 505 -1.51 17.31 -30.69
CA GLY A 505 -0.16 17.16 -31.25
C GLY A 505 0.85 16.50 -30.30
N PHE A 506 0.38 15.86 -29.19
CA PHE A 506 1.23 15.03 -28.37
C PHE A 506 1.43 13.68 -29.04
N ARG A 507 2.68 13.27 -29.27
CA ARG A 507 3.01 12.04 -29.99
C ARG A 507 3.85 11.10 -29.12
N PRO A 508 3.80 9.77 -29.34
CA PRO A 508 4.60 8.79 -28.56
C PRO A 508 6.11 9.08 -28.55
N ARG A 509 6.63 9.73 -29.58
CA ARG A 509 8.05 10.17 -29.64
C ARG A 509 8.43 11.15 -28.52
N HIS A 510 7.46 11.88 -27.93
CA HIS A 510 7.68 12.79 -26.81
C HIS A 510 7.86 12.05 -25.48
N LEU A 511 7.60 10.74 -25.46
CA LEU A 511 7.82 9.83 -24.31
C LEU A 511 9.14 9.07 -24.38
N LYS A 512 10.02 9.39 -25.32
CA LYS A 512 11.38 8.81 -25.30
C LYS A 512 12.21 9.53 -24.24
N PRO A 513 12.95 8.75 -23.40
CA PRO A 513 13.82 9.30 -22.35
C PRO A 513 14.99 10.08 -22.89
#